data_24619d645f5592df52957f605c17d610
#
_entry.id   24619d645f5592df52957f605c17d610
#
_cell.length_a   1.000
_cell.length_b   1.000
_cell.length_c   1.000
_cell.angle_alpha   90.00
_cell.angle_beta   90.00
_cell.angle_gamma   90.00
#
_symmetry.space_group_name_H-M   'P 1'
#
loop_
_entity.id
_entity.type
_entity.pdbx_description
1 polymer ?
#
loop_
_entity_poly.entity_id
_entity_poly.type
_entity_poly.pdbx_seq_one_letter_code
_entity_poly.pdbx_strand_id
1 'polypeptide(L)'
;MPQRLQDFLYEHLDLHPNQFYRCRVPLAFSEFGRMMKIDRPSLKYPSDHPKTPKAFEQGRNCFDEIRKRDILVYHPYDSFNCVLEFLKQAALDPNVVAIKQTLYRVSGN
;
A
#
# COMPACT_ATOMS: atom_id res chain seq x y z
N MET A 1 0.94 -2.52 33.41
CA MET A 1 -0.03 -3.64 33.52
C MET A 1 0.25 -4.41 34.77
N PRO A 2 -0.75 -4.74 35.64
CA PRO A 2 -0.57 -5.52 36.86
C PRO A 2 0.00 -6.92 36.55
N GLN A 3 0.84 -7.43 37.48
CA GLN A 3 1.49 -8.75 37.30
C GLN A 3 0.47 -9.86 37.07
N ARG A 4 -0.59 -9.91 37.86
CA ARG A 4 -1.67 -10.91 37.76
C ARG A 4 -2.28 -10.99 36.34
N LEU A 5 -2.41 -9.85 35.65
CA LEU A 5 -2.94 -9.81 34.28
C LEU A 5 -1.90 -10.31 33.27
N GLN A 6 -0.62 -10.05 33.54
CA GLN A 6 0.46 -10.59 32.68
C GLN A 6 0.49 -12.13 32.78
N ASP A 7 0.44 -12.67 33.99
CA ASP A 7 0.45 -14.11 34.24
C ASP A 7 -0.75 -14.78 33.57
N PHE A 8 -1.93 -14.17 33.67
CA PHE A 8 -3.14 -14.60 32.98
C PHE A 8 -2.96 -14.68 31.48
N LEU A 9 -2.36 -13.62 30.86
CA LEU A 9 -2.12 -13.60 29.43
C LEU A 9 -1.08 -14.65 28.99
N TYR A 10 -0.04 -14.87 29.77
CA TYR A 10 0.94 -15.93 29.50
C TYR A 10 0.28 -17.30 29.43
N GLU A 11 -0.55 -17.59 30.43
CA GLU A 11 -1.20 -18.89 30.60
C GLU A 11 -2.23 -19.15 29.49
N HIS A 12 -3.01 -18.11 29.09
CA HIS A 12 -4.15 -18.29 28.18
C HIS A 12 -3.79 -18.09 26.69
N LEU A 13 -2.68 -17.43 26.38
CA LEU A 13 -2.26 -17.22 25.01
C LEU A 13 -1.18 -18.19 24.52
N ASP A 14 -0.77 -19.12 25.40
CA ASP A 14 0.31 -20.10 25.11
C ASP A 14 1.56 -19.43 24.51
N LEU A 15 1.96 -18.30 25.10
CA LEU A 15 3.09 -17.49 24.61
C LEU A 15 4.40 -17.93 25.26
N HIS A 16 5.39 -18.18 24.43
CA HIS A 16 6.76 -18.34 24.91
C HIS A 16 7.29 -17.00 25.49
N PRO A 17 8.07 -17.01 26.59
CA PRO A 17 8.60 -15.78 27.22
C PRO A 17 9.27 -14.79 26.25
N ASN A 18 9.92 -15.28 25.18
CA ASN A 18 10.57 -14.46 24.16
C ASN A 18 9.61 -13.75 23.22
N GLN A 19 8.32 -14.07 23.26
CA GLN A 19 7.28 -13.43 22.44
C GLN A 19 6.59 -12.30 23.19
N PHE A 20 6.96 -12.06 24.45
CA PHE A 20 6.34 -11.05 25.28
C PHE A 20 7.29 -9.89 25.58
N TYR A 21 6.94 -8.71 25.11
CA TYR A 21 7.74 -7.50 25.25
C TYR A 21 7.09 -6.53 26.23
N ARG A 22 7.79 -6.20 27.31
CA ARG A 22 7.33 -5.18 28.27
C ARG A 22 7.70 -3.79 27.81
N CYS A 23 6.69 -2.96 27.55
CA CYS A 23 6.89 -1.56 27.26
C CYS A 23 6.45 -0.71 28.46
N ARG A 24 7.28 0.25 28.85
CA ARG A 24 7.00 1.17 29.98
C ARG A 24 6.16 2.38 29.53
N VAL A 25 6.01 2.57 28.25
CA VAL A 25 5.28 3.68 27.64
C VAL A 25 4.08 3.16 26.85
N PRO A 26 3.03 3.97 26.69
CA PRO A 26 1.91 3.62 25.81
C PRO A 26 2.38 3.29 24.39
N LEU A 27 1.83 2.23 23.80
CA LEU A 27 2.14 1.81 22.45
C LEU A 27 1.09 2.38 21.49
N ALA A 28 1.39 3.50 20.88
CA ALA A 28 0.58 4.12 19.83
C ALA A 28 1.44 4.34 18.58
N PHE A 29 1.94 3.25 18.00
CA PHE A 29 2.86 3.33 16.85
C PHE A 29 2.28 4.03 15.63
N SER A 30 0.96 3.99 15.45
CA SER A 30 0.29 4.75 14.39
C SER A 30 0.52 6.26 14.48
N GLU A 31 0.71 6.78 15.70
CA GLU A 31 0.97 8.21 15.93
C GLU A 31 2.35 8.65 15.43
N PHE A 32 3.31 7.73 15.29
CA PHE A 32 4.61 8.05 14.70
C PHE A 32 4.50 8.53 13.25
N GLY A 33 3.42 8.16 12.54
CA GLY A 33 3.13 8.72 11.22
C GLY A 33 3.06 10.27 11.21
N ARG A 34 2.72 10.89 12.34
CA ARG A 34 2.72 12.36 12.49
C ARG A 34 4.12 12.96 12.41
N MET A 35 5.15 12.21 12.80
CA MET A 35 6.54 12.67 12.69
C MET A 35 6.96 12.91 11.23
N MET A 36 6.36 12.18 10.28
CA MET A 36 6.62 12.38 8.86
C MET A 36 6.17 13.76 8.35
N LYS A 37 5.23 14.41 9.07
CA LYS A 37 4.74 15.76 8.75
C LYS A 37 5.66 16.87 9.23
N ILE A 38 6.63 16.56 10.09
CA ILE A 38 7.59 17.57 10.59
C ILE A 38 8.46 18.01 9.42
N ASP A 39 8.62 19.33 9.27
CA ASP A 39 9.48 19.90 8.23
C ASP A 39 10.96 19.79 8.64
N ARG A 40 11.57 18.67 8.29
CA ARG A 40 12.98 18.34 8.49
C ARG A 40 13.48 17.52 7.29
N PRO A 41 13.73 18.15 6.13
CA PRO A 41 14.13 17.43 4.92
C PRO A 41 15.40 16.59 5.09
N SER A 42 16.36 17.08 5.92
CA SER A 42 17.62 16.37 6.18
C SER A 42 17.47 15.04 6.94
N LEU A 43 16.30 14.79 7.55
CA LEU A 43 15.98 13.56 8.26
C LEU A 43 15.05 12.63 7.46
N LYS A 44 14.76 12.99 6.21
CA LYS A 44 13.87 12.22 5.32
C LYS A 44 14.66 11.67 4.15
N TYR A 45 14.26 10.51 3.67
CA TYR A 45 14.75 10.01 2.40
C TYR A 45 14.28 10.92 1.26
N PRO A 46 15.07 11.04 0.18
CA PRO A 46 14.62 11.73 -1.03
C PRO A 46 13.31 11.15 -1.52
N SER A 47 12.45 12.01 -2.05
CA SER A 47 11.21 11.55 -2.68
C SER A 47 11.55 10.69 -3.90
N ASP A 48 11.02 9.49 -3.94
CA ASP A 48 11.07 8.66 -5.13
C ASP A 48 10.02 9.15 -6.14
N HIS A 49 10.37 9.12 -7.42
CA HIS A 49 9.48 9.47 -8.53
C HIS A 49 9.12 8.19 -9.30
N PRO A 50 7.93 7.63 -9.02
CA PRO A 50 7.49 6.41 -9.70
C PRO A 50 7.50 6.56 -11.22
N LYS A 51 8.01 5.56 -11.91
CA LYS A 51 8.10 5.55 -13.37
C LYS A 51 6.78 5.13 -14.00
N THR A 52 6.47 5.67 -15.16
CA THR A 52 5.35 5.19 -15.95
C THR A 52 5.84 4.12 -16.93
N PRO A 53 5.33 2.86 -16.83
CA PRO A 53 5.66 1.82 -17.81
C PRO A 53 5.28 2.24 -19.23
N LYS A 54 6.09 1.85 -20.22
CA LYS A 54 5.91 2.22 -21.64
C LYS A 54 4.51 1.94 -22.20
N ALA A 55 3.86 0.88 -21.72
CA ALA A 55 2.51 0.54 -22.12
C ALA A 55 1.45 1.58 -21.73
N PHE A 56 1.75 2.41 -20.74
CA PHE A 56 0.85 3.45 -20.19
C PHE A 56 1.37 4.87 -20.47
N GLU A 57 2.35 5.01 -21.34
CA GLU A 57 2.79 6.33 -21.77
C GLU A 57 1.67 7.08 -22.49
N GLN A 58 1.68 8.39 -22.35
CA GLN A 58 0.64 9.27 -22.85
C GLN A 58 0.37 9.07 -24.35
N GLY A 59 -0.89 8.91 -24.70
CA GLY A 59 -1.33 8.68 -26.09
C GLY A 59 -1.33 7.21 -26.54
N ARG A 60 -0.93 6.26 -25.68
CA ARG A 60 -1.03 4.83 -26.01
C ARG A 60 -2.37 4.25 -25.56
N ASN A 61 -2.91 3.35 -26.38
CA ASN A 61 -4.05 2.52 -25.98
C ASN A 61 -3.51 1.30 -25.18
N CYS A 62 -3.84 1.24 -23.90
CA CYS A 62 -3.36 0.17 -23.03
C CYS A 62 -3.93 -1.20 -23.43
N PHE A 63 -5.12 -1.26 -24.04
CA PHE A 63 -5.70 -2.53 -24.52
C PHE A 63 -4.90 -3.13 -25.67
N ASP A 64 -4.33 -2.31 -26.56
CA ASP A 64 -3.48 -2.80 -27.62
C ASP A 64 -2.17 -3.40 -27.09
N GLU A 65 -1.65 -2.86 -26.01
CA GLU A 65 -0.46 -3.41 -25.36
C GLU A 65 -0.78 -4.71 -24.58
N ILE A 66 -1.92 -4.75 -23.89
CA ILE A 66 -2.36 -5.92 -23.12
C ILE A 66 -2.69 -7.12 -24.04
N ARG A 67 -3.23 -6.86 -25.25
CA ARG A 67 -3.45 -7.92 -26.25
C ARG A 67 -2.16 -8.59 -26.73
N LYS A 68 -1.03 -7.90 -26.65
CA LYS A 68 0.28 -8.44 -27.05
C LYS A 68 0.92 -9.27 -25.96
N ARG A 69 0.71 -8.92 -24.69
CA ARG A 69 1.30 -9.58 -23.50
C ARG A 69 0.67 -9.08 -22.22
N ASP A 70 0.80 -9.87 -21.17
CA ASP A 70 0.49 -9.45 -19.81
C ASP A 70 1.41 -8.29 -19.38
N ILE A 71 0.88 -7.34 -18.63
CA ILE A 71 1.62 -6.18 -18.14
C ILE A 71 1.64 -6.26 -16.61
N LEU A 72 2.84 -6.42 -16.06
CA LEU A 72 3.08 -6.34 -14.62
C LEU A 72 3.43 -4.91 -14.24
N VAL A 73 2.78 -4.41 -13.21
CA VAL A 73 3.04 -3.09 -12.60
C VAL A 73 3.44 -3.30 -11.15
N TYR A 74 4.56 -2.70 -10.74
CA TYR A 74 5.12 -2.88 -9.41
C TYR A 74 5.12 -1.59 -8.59
N HIS A 75 4.09 -1.41 -7.78
CA HIS A 75 3.99 -0.27 -6.87
C HIS A 75 4.86 -0.46 -5.62
N PRO A 76 5.48 0.61 -5.08
CA PRO A 76 5.34 2.03 -5.45
C PRO A 76 6.31 2.51 -6.53
N TYR A 77 7.12 1.64 -7.14
CA TYR A 77 8.17 2.02 -8.10
C TYR A 77 7.60 2.39 -9.46
N ASP A 78 6.51 1.73 -9.86
CA ASP A 78 5.70 2.14 -11.00
C ASP A 78 4.56 3.06 -10.53
N SER A 79 4.25 4.06 -11.35
CA SER A 79 3.22 5.04 -11.04
C SER A 79 1.83 4.40 -10.96
N PHE A 80 1.07 4.73 -9.94
CA PHE A 80 -0.33 4.32 -9.83
C PHE A 80 -1.22 4.92 -10.94
N ASN A 81 -0.75 5.95 -11.61
CA ASN A 81 -1.46 6.56 -12.74
C ASN A 81 -1.72 5.57 -13.88
N CYS A 82 -0.89 4.51 -14.02
CA CYS A 82 -1.17 3.47 -15.02
C CYS A 82 -2.49 2.75 -14.74
N VAL A 83 -2.82 2.48 -13.47
CA VAL A 83 -4.09 1.85 -13.10
C VAL A 83 -5.26 2.81 -13.39
N LEU A 84 -5.10 4.09 -13.07
CA LEU A 84 -6.11 5.11 -13.35
C LEU A 84 -6.34 5.27 -14.85
N GLU A 85 -5.28 5.28 -15.64
CA GLU A 85 -5.37 5.40 -17.10
C GLU A 85 -6.06 4.19 -17.73
N PHE A 86 -5.72 2.98 -17.27
CA PHE A 86 -6.41 1.76 -17.67
C PHE A 86 -7.91 1.82 -17.39
N LEU A 87 -8.29 2.24 -16.18
CA LEU A 87 -9.71 2.37 -15.81
C LEU A 87 -10.43 3.44 -16.62
N LYS A 88 -9.78 4.56 -16.90
CA LYS A 88 -10.34 5.62 -17.75
C LYS A 88 -10.59 5.11 -19.16
N GLN A 89 -9.61 4.46 -19.77
CA GLN A 89 -9.76 3.88 -21.11
C GLN A 89 -10.85 2.82 -21.12
N ALA A 90 -10.93 1.96 -20.07
CA ALA A 90 -11.99 0.97 -19.96
C ALA A 90 -13.39 1.60 -19.84
N ALA A 91 -13.51 2.70 -19.11
CA ALA A 91 -14.79 3.40 -18.96
C ALA A 91 -15.27 4.11 -20.23
N LEU A 92 -14.34 4.44 -21.13
CA LEU A 92 -14.63 5.16 -22.39
C LEU A 92 -14.75 4.24 -23.61
N ASP A 93 -14.28 2.99 -23.51
CA ASP A 93 -14.32 2.04 -24.61
C ASP A 93 -15.69 1.35 -24.68
N PRO A 94 -16.47 1.55 -25.77
CA PRO A 94 -17.80 0.94 -25.91
C PRO A 94 -17.77 -0.60 -26.04
N ASN A 95 -16.61 -1.19 -26.29
CA ASN A 95 -16.45 -2.64 -26.36
C ASN A 95 -16.21 -3.29 -24.99
N VAL A 96 -15.99 -2.50 -23.95
CA VAL A 96 -15.81 -3.00 -22.57
C VAL A 96 -17.18 -3.24 -21.95
N VAL A 97 -17.50 -4.50 -21.71
CA VAL A 97 -18.81 -4.91 -21.17
C VAL A 97 -18.81 -5.01 -19.63
N ALA A 98 -17.64 -5.16 -19.01
CA ALA A 98 -17.50 -5.26 -17.56
C ALA A 98 -16.08 -4.98 -17.10
N ILE A 99 -15.94 -4.46 -15.86
CA ILE A 99 -14.67 -4.33 -15.14
C ILE A 99 -14.72 -5.31 -13.97
N LYS A 100 -13.74 -6.23 -13.91
CA LYS A 100 -13.54 -7.14 -12.77
C LYS A 100 -12.22 -6.77 -12.10
N GLN A 101 -12.28 -6.34 -10.85
CA GLN A 101 -11.11 -5.88 -10.11
C GLN A 101 -11.11 -6.45 -8.70
N THR A 102 -9.98 -6.99 -8.28
CA THR A 102 -9.77 -7.35 -6.87
C THR A 102 -9.24 -6.13 -6.14
N LEU A 103 -9.95 -5.70 -5.11
CA LEU A 103 -9.54 -4.60 -4.23
C LEU A 103 -9.06 -5.19 -2.91
N TYR A 104 -7.77 -5.06 -2.64
CA TYR A 104 -7.17 -5.53 -1.40
C TYR A 104 -7.21 -4.45 -0.31
N ARG A 105 -6.91 -3.21 -0.68
CA ARG A 105 -6.89 -2.07 0.24
C ARG A 105 -7.38 -0.82 -0.44
N VAL A 106 -8.36 -0.18 0.17
CA VAL A 106 -8.82 1.17 -0.20
C VAL A 106 -8.43 2.10 0.92
N SER A 107 -7.87 3.28 0.60
CA SER A 107 -7.67 4.32 1.59
C SER A 107 -9.04 4.77 2.07
N GLY A 108 -9.29 4.66 3.39
CA GLY A 108 -10.45 5.32 3.97
C GLY A 108 -10.26 6.85 3.87
N ASN A 109 -11.20 7.53 3.27
CA ASN A 109 -11.33 8.98 3.38
C ASN A 109 -12.02 9.30 4.70
#